data_26856c9cf63fc5ee35d14e20b8d3a095
#
_entry.id   26856c9cf63fc5ee35d14e20b8d3a095
#
_cell.length_a   1.000
_cell.length_b   1.000
_cell.length_c   1.000
_cell.angle_alpha   90.00
_cell.angle_beta   90.00
_cell.angle_gamma   90.00
#
_symmetry.space_group_name_H-M   'P 1'
#
loop_
_entity.id
_entity.type
_entity.pdbx_description
1 polymer ?
#
loop_
_entity_poly.entity_id
_entity_poly.type
_entity_poly.pdbx_seq_one_letter_code
_entity_poly.pdbx_strand_id
1 'polypeptide(L)'
;ELDMIIVATVSADTYVPSTSCSVQGAIGAIRATCFDINAACSGFLFALNTAYAYIEMGMAKTVLVAGAETLSREVDWSDRGSCILFGDGSGAAIVQKDDSNVGGLIASVTGSDGTQGDVLTCKGRGIQNPFHNSKRKKDYIRMDGQAVFRFAVTMVPRCVKQILKKTETDVDDIKFFVLHQANVRILELIAKRLKVDIDKSVSYTHLTLPTN
;
A
#
# COMPACT_ATOMS: atom_id res chain seq x y z
N GLU A 1 -19.18 8.11 13.74
CA GLU A 1 -19.11 9.17 12.74
C GLU A 1 -17.67 9.31 12.25
N LEU A 2 -17.44 9.48 10.92
CA LEU A 2 -16.10 9.66 10.35
C LEU A 2 -15.79 11.14 10.19
N ASP A 3 -14.59 11.53 10.61
CA ASP A 3 -14.05 12.87 10.41
C ASP A 3 -13.23 12.96 9.10
N MET A 4 -12.67 11.82 8.68
CA MET A 4 -11.81 11.79 7.49
C MET A 4 -11.85 10.42 6.79
N ILE A 5 -11.67 10.44 5.47
CA ILE A 5 -11.50 9.25 4.61
C ILE A 5 -10.25 9.45 3.78
N ILE A 6 -9.30 8.52 3.90
CA ILE A 6 -8.06 8.50 3.11
C ILE A 6 -8.05 7.20 2.31
N VAL A 7 -7.97 7.30 0.99
CA VAL A 7 -7.84 6.15 0.10
C VAL A 7 -6.45 6.13 -0.53
N ALA A 8 -5.75 5.02 -0.37
CA ALA A 8 -4.50 4.76 -1.09
C ALA A 8 -4.81 4.02 -2.37
N THR A 9 -4.50 4.63 -3.51
CA THR A 9 -4.74 4.03 -4.83
C THR A 9 -3.83 4.62 -5.91
N VAL A 10 -3.42 3.79 -6.87
CA VAL A 10 -2.75 4.20 -8.13
C VAL A 10 -3.67 4.02 -9.34
N SER A 11 -4.80 3.37 -9.15
CA SER A 11 -5.75 2.97 -10.21
C SER A 11 -7.14 3.58 -10.02
N ALA A 12 -7.19 4.83 -9.55
CA ALA A 12 -8.44 5.57 -9.37
C ALA A 12 -9.28 5.58 -10.65
N ASP A 13 -10.61 5.49 -10.52
CA ASP A 13 -11.53 5.53 -11.66
C ASP A 13 -11.50 6.88 -12.39
N THR A 14 -11.31 7.94 -11.62
CA THR A 14 -11.33 9.33 -12.10
C THR A 14 -10.22 10.15 -11.43
N TYR A 15 -9.76 11.20 -12.09
CA TYR A 15 -8.88 12.19 -11.45
C TYR A 15 -9.66 13.09 -10.48
N VAL A 16 -10.92 13.39 -10.81
CA VAL A 16 -11.86 14.21 -10.05
C VAL A 16 -13.27 13.67 -10.30
N PRO A 17 -14.05 13.36 -9.25
CA PRO A 17 -13.68 13.40 -7.84
C PRO A 17 -12.66 12.33 -7.45
N SER A 18 -12.04 12.48 -6.26
CA SER A 18 -11.18 11.45 -5.69
C SER A 18 -11.98 10.18 -5.33
N THR A 19 -11.30 9.04 -5.27
CA THR A 19 -11.90 7.77 -4.84
C THR A 19 -12.49 7.89 -3.44
N SER A 20 -11.81 8.58 -2.53
CA SER A 20 -12.28 8.85 -1.17
C SER A 20 -13.58 9.66 -1.14
N CYS A 21 -13.76 10.64 -2.05
CA CYS A 21 -15.03 11.36 -2.18
C CYS A 21 -16.17 10.45 -2.69
N SER A 22 -15.87 9.54 -3.61
CA SER A 22 -16.85 8.56 -4.09
C SER A 22 -17.27 7.60 -2.97
N VAL A 23 -16.31 7.15 -2.16
CA VAL A 23 -16.58 6.33 -0.97
C VAL A 23 -17.42 7.11 0.04
N GLN A 24 -17.07 8.37 0.32
CA GLN A 24 -17.83 9.26 1.21
C GLN A 24 -19.29 9.32 0.82
N GLY A 25 -19.58 9.60 -0.45
CA GLY A 25 -20.93 9.65 -0.97
C GLY A 25 -21.68 8.33 -0.84
N ALA A 26 -21.01 7.23 -1.15
CA ALA A 26 -21.60 5.90 -1.10
C ALA A 26 -21.99 5.46 0.32
N ILE A 27 -21.19 5.82 1.34
CA ILE A 27 -21.45 5.45 2.73
C ILE A 27 -22.18 6.53 3.53
N GLY A 28 -22.49 7.68 2.92
CA GLY A 28 -23.20 8.78 3.56
C GLY A 28 -22.38 9.53 4.63
N ALA A 29 -21.05 9.47 4.61
CA ALA A 29 -20.18 10.14 5.57
C ALA A 29 -19.97 11.63 5.22
N ILE A 30 -21.06 12.39 5.08
CA ILE A 30 -21.11 13.73 4.48
C ILE A 30 -20.23 14.79 5.16
N ARG A 31 -19.81 14.56 6.41
CA ARG A 31 -18.95 15.49 7.17
C ARG A 31 -17.46 15.14 7.08
N ALA A 32 -17.11 14.00 6.54
CA ALA A 32 -15.74 13.57 6.46
C ALA A 32 -14.94 14.38 5.44
N THR A 33 -13.73 14.79 5.78
CA THR A 33 -12.75 15.32 4.84
C THR A 33 -12.15 14.16 4.03
N CYS A 34 -12.02 14.33 2.70
CA CYS A 34 -11.65 13.25 1.81
C CYS A 34 -10.47 13.61 0.90
N PHE A 35 -9.49 12.72 0.78
CA PHE A 35 -8.42 12.80 -0.21
C PHE A 35 -7.79 11.44 -0.47
N ASP A 36 -7.18 11.30 -1.65
CA ASP A 36 -6.45 10.10 -2.05
C ASP A 36 -4.95 10.29 -1.85
N ILE A 37 -4.24 9.18 -1.58
CA ILE A 37 -2.78 9.11 -1.50
C ILE A 37 -2.28 8.15 -2.57
N ASN A 38 -1.25 8.56 -3.30
CA ASN A 38 -0.51 7.70 -4.21
C ASN A 38 0.92 7.47 -3.67
N ALA A 39 1.16 6.29 -3.13
CA ALA A 39 2.47 5.79 -2.76
C ALA A 39 2.62 4.31 -3.12
N ALA A 40 1.96 3.91 -4.21
CA ALA A 40 1.95 2.54 -4.76
C ALA A 40 1.73 1.48 -3.66
N CYS A 41 2.52 0.40 -3.67
CA CYS A 41 2.40 -0.72 -2.72
C CYS A 41 2.57 -0.33 -1.26
N SER A 42 3.15 0.83 -0.96
CA SER A 42 3.28 1.37 0.40
C SER A 42 2.13 2.32 0.77
N GLY A 43 1.19 2.57 -0.14
CA GLY A 43 0.13 3.58 0.02
C GLY A 43 -0.68 3.43 1.29
N PHE A 44 -1.09 2.20 1.64
CA PHE A 44 -1.86 1.94 2.85
C PHE A 44 -1.09 2.32 4.13
N LEU A 45 0.23 2.03 4.20
CA LEU A 45 1.06 2.42 5.34
C LEU A 45 1.24 3.95 5.43
N PHE A 46 1.39 4.63 4.29
CA PHE A 46 1.42 6.10 4.27
C PHE A 46 0.07 6.70 4.69
N ALA A 47 -1.04 6.11 4.26
CA ALA A 47 -2.37 6.52 4.68
C ALA A 47 -2.60 6.33 6.20
N LEU A 48 -2.13 5.20 6.77
CA LEU A 48 -2.16 4.97 8.22
C LEU A 48 -1.33 6.01 8.97
N ASN A 49 -0.10 6.29 8.51
CA ASN A 49 0.74 7.32 9.14
C ASN A 49 0.12 8.71 9.06
N THR A 50 -0.55 9.02 7.96
CA THR A 50 -1.25 10.28 7.79
C THR A 50 -2.44 10.37 8.74
N ALA A 51 -3.27 9.32 8.83
CA ALA A 51 -4.38 9.26 9.78
C ALA A 51 -3.89 9.45 11.23
N TYR A 52 -2.82 8.75 11.60
CA TYR A 52 -2.21 8.89 12.91
C TYR A 52 -1.78 10.34 13.19
N ALA A 53 -1.11 11.00 12.25
CA ALA A 53 -0.68 12.39 12.42
C ALA A 53 -1.87 13.34 12.61
N TYR A 54 -2.95 13.18 11.84
CA TYR A 54 -4.16 13.99 11.99
C TYR A 54 -4.85 13.78 13.34
N ILE A 55 -4.87 12.55 13.83
CA ILE A 55 -5.45 12.21 15.14
C ILE A 55 -4.60 12.80 16.27
N GLU A 56 -3.28 12.65 16.22
CA GLU A 56 -2.35 13.22 17.22
C GLU A 56 -2.40 14.74 17.29
N MET A 57 -2.58 15.39 16.13
CA MET A 57 -2.74 16.85 16.08
C MET A 57 -4.15 17.30 16.51
N GLY A 58 -5.07 16.40 16.82
CA GLY A 58 -6.45 16.73 17.19
C GLY A 58 -7.32 17.24 16.03
N MET A 59 -6.87 17.06 14.78
CA MET A 59 -7.59 17.47 13.58
C MET A 59 -8.67 16.46 13.16
N ALA A 60 -8.56 15.22 13.59
CA ALA A 60 -9.56 14.16 13.39
C ALA A 60 -9.58 13.26 14.62
N LYS A 61 -10.72 12.59 14.85
CA LYS A 61 -10.86 11.57 15.91
C LYS A 61 -11.02 10.18 15.34
N THR A 62 -11.73 10.07 14.21
CA THR A 62 -12.04 8.79 13.57
C THR A 62 -11.77 8.92 12.07
N VAL A 63 -10.85 8.13 11.57
CA VAL A 63 -10.40 8.15 10.16
C VAL A 63 -10.64 6.78 9.54
N LEU A 64 -11.32 6.74 8.39
CA LEU A 64 -11.35 5.57 7.52
C LEU A 64 -10.11 5.60 6.63
N VAL A 65 -9.29 4.58 6.71
CA VAL A 65 -8.16 4.36 5.81
C VAL A 65 -8.47 3.16 4.94
N ALA A 66 -8.38 3.32 3.63
CA ALA A 66 -8.61 2.24 2.67
C ALA A 66 -7.46 2.16 1.66
N GLY A 67 -7.16 0.95 1.21
CA GLY A 67 -6.39 0.68 0.00
C GLY A 67 -7.35 0.06 -1.02
N ALA A 68 -7.34 0.55 -2.24
CA ALA A 68 -8.22 0.05 -3.30
C ALA A 68 -7.52 0.10 -4.65
N GLU A 69 -7.44 -1.04 -5.32
CA GLU A 69 -6.77 -1.14 -6.60
C GLU A 69 -7.57 -1.96 -7.61
N THR A 70 -7.56 -1.50 -8.86
CA THR A 70 -8.06 -2.22 -10.04
C THR A 70 -6.94 -2.33 -11.07
N LEU A 71 -5.84 -3.01 -10.68
CA LEU A 71 -4.62 -3.12 -11.51
C LEU A 71 -4.83 -3.99 -12.74
N SER A 72 -5.86 -4.81 -12.78
CA SER A 72 -6.26 -5.58 -13.97
C SER A 72 -6.49 -4.68 -15.20
N ARG A 73 -6.82 -3.41 -14.99
CA ARG A 73 -6.99 -2.41 -16.05
C ARG A 73 -5.66 -1.84 -16.55
N GLU A 74 -4.60 -1.96 -15.76
CA GLU A 74 -3.30 -1.34 -16.02
C GLU A 74 -2.23 -2.33 -16.52
N VAL A 75 -2.56 -3.63 -16.61
CA VAL A 75 -1.66 -4.66 -17.14
C VAL A 75 -1.88 -4.88 -18.64
N ASP A 76 -0.81 -5.26 -19.33
CA ASP A 76 -0.88 -5.82 -20.69
C ASP A 76 -1.18 -7.32 -20.61
N TRP A 77 -2.39 -7.73 -20.92
CA TRP A 77 -2.82 -9.13 -20.87
C TRP A 77 -2.08 -10.04 -21.84
N SER A 78 -1.36 -9.49 -22.81
CA SER A 78 -0.47 -10.23 -23.72
C SER A 78 0.91 -10.49 -23.13
N ASP A 79 1.34 -9.70 -22.10
CA ASP A 79 2.59 -9.88 -21.38
C ASP A 79 2.41 -10.79 -20.17
N ARG A 80 2.70 -12.07 -20.33
CA ARG A 80 2.60 -13.06 -19.26
C ARG A 80 3.60 -12.85 -18.12
N GLY A 81 4.60 -12.02 -18.31
CA GLY A 81 5.60 -11.67 -17.28
C GLY A 81 5.04 -10.72 -16.22
N SER A 82 4.04 -9.93 -16.57
CA SER A 82 3.44 -8.92 -15.67
C SER A 82 1.96 -9.20 -15.35
N CYS A 83 1.14 -9.64 -16.32
CA CYS A 83 -0.31 -9.72 -16.10
C CYS A 83 -0.74 -10.70 -14.99
N ILE A 84 0.07 -11.71 -14.69
CA ILE A 84 -0.22 -12.70 -13.64
C ILE A 84 0.16 -12.21 -12.23
N LEU A 85 0.83 -11.06 -12.10
CA LEU A 85 1.36 -10.55 -10.83
C LEU A 85 0.49 -9.46 -10.21
N PHE A 86 -0.35 -8.82 -11.01
CA PHE A 86 -1.15 -7.67 -10.59
C PHE A 86 -2.64 -8.00 -10.70
N GLY A 87 -3.37 -7.80 -9.63
CA GLY A 87 -4.81 -8.05 -9.55
C GLY A 87 -5.55 -6.91 -8.89
N ASP A 88 -6.84 -7.13 -8.69
CA ASP A 88 -7.74 -6.17 -8.07
C ASP A 88 -8.00 -6.56 -6.63
N GLY A 89 -8.15 -5.57 -5.77
CA GLY A 89 -8.45 -5.81 -4.37
C GLY A 89 -8.64 -4.52 -3.59
N SER A 90 -9.32 -4.63 -2.46
CA SER A 90 -9.46 -3.54 -1.53
C SER A 90 -9.49 -4.05 -0.09
N GLY A 91 -9.10 -3.18 0.82
CA GLY A 91 -9.17 -3.40 2.25
C GLY A 91 -9.23 -2.07 2.99
N ALA A 92 -9.85 -2.06 4.15
CA ALA A 92 -10.01 -0.84 4.92
C ALA A 92 -9.88 -1.09 6.43
N ALA A 93 -9.52 -0.04 7.15
CA ALA A 93 -9.46 -0.02 8.61
C ALA A 93 -10.00 1.31 9.13
N ILE A 94 -10.58 1.26 10.32
CA ILE A 94 -10.90 2.46 11.09
C ILE A 94 -9.76 2.73 12.05
N VAL A 95 -9.24 3.94 12.01
CA VAL A 95 -8.22 4.46 12.91
C VAL A 95 -8.86 5.51 13.80
N GLN A 96 -8.74 5.36 15.11
CA GLN A 96 -9.25 6.33 16.05
C GLN A 96 -8.35 6.43 17.27
N LYS A 97 -8.45 7.54 17.99
CA LYS A 97 -7.75 7.70 19.25
C LYS A 97 -8.26 6.66 20.25
N ASP A 98 -7.31 5.97 20.86
CA ASP A 98 -7.57 5.05 21.95
C ASP A 98 -6.98 5.60 23.25
N ASP A 99 -7.85 5.91 24.20
CA ASP A 99 -7.43 6.39 25.52
C ASP A 99 -7.14 5.24 26.51
N SER A 100 -7.31 3.98 26.08
CA SER A 100 -7.09 2.80 26.94
C SER A 100 -5.62 2.44 27.15
N ASN A 101 -4.72 2.96 26.32
CA ASN A 101 -3.28 2.62 26.32
C ASN A 101 -2.97 1.12 26.13
N VAL A 102 -3.89 0.32 25.60
CA VAL A 102 -3.73 -1.13 25.44
C VAL A 102 -3.04 -1.50 24.14
N GLY A 103 -2.97 -0.59 23.17
CA GLY A 103 -2.35 -0.86 21.87
C GLY A 103 -2.33 0.37 20.99
N GLY A 104 -1.89 0.20 19.73
CA GLY A 104 -1.87 1.26 18.74
C GLY A 104 -0.60 1.28 17.89
N LEU A 105 -0.38 2.36 17.15
CA LEU A 105 0.84 2.57 16.38
C LEU A 105 1.98 2.98 17.31
N ILE A 106 2.92 2.07 17.55
CA ILE A 106 4.06 2.32 18.43
C ILE A 106 5.13 3.16 17.72
N ALA A 107 5.46 2.83 16.49
CA ALA A 107 6.46 3.55 15.70
C ALA A 107 6.26 3.33 14.20
N SER A 108 6.78 4.24 13.42
CA SER A 108 6.82 4.15 11.96
C SER A 108 8.21 4.52 11.44
N VAL A 109 8.62 3.87 10.35
CA VAL A 109 9.81 4.18 9.56
C VAL A 109 9.38 4.22 8.09
N THR A 110 9.63 5.33 7.44
CA THR A 110 9.32 5.53 6.03
C THR A 110 10.58 5.93 5.26
N GLY A 111 10.58 5.66 3.96
CA GLY A 111 11.64 6.08 3.06
C GLY A 111 11.21 5.95 1.61
N SER A 112 11.93 6.61 0.72
CA SER A 112 11.72 6.55 -0.73
C SER A 112 13.06 6.60 -1.45
N ASP A 113 13.17 5.85 -2.55
CA ASP A 113 14.32 5.90 -3.45
C ASP A 113 13.85 6.23 -4.88
N GLY A 114 13.89 7.51 -5.21
CA GLY A 114 13.50 8.01 -6.53
C GLY A 114 14.54 7.73 -7.63
N THR A 115 15.73 7.24 -7.27
CA THR A 115 16.79 6.97 -8.25
C THR A 115 16.54 5.69 -9.06
N GLN A 116 15.64 4.82 -8.60
CA GLN A 116 15.28 3.57 -9.24
C GLN A 116 13.84 3.58 -9.78
N GLY A 117 13.29 4.75 -10.06
CA GLY A 117 11.89 4.89 -10.51
C GLY A 117 11.54 4.11 -11.78
N ASP A 118 12.52 3.83 -12.63
CA ASP A 118 12.30 3.13 -13.90
C ASP A 118 12.13 1.60 -13.78
N VAL A 119 12.42 1.01 -12.61
CA VAL A 119 12.34 -0.46 -12.45
C VAL A 119 10.90 -0.98 -12.34
N LEU A 120 9.97 -0.12 -11.94
CA LEU A 120 8.53 -0.41 -11.91
C LEU A 120 7.76 0.86 -12.26
N THR A 121 7.15 0.88 -13.43
CA THR A 121 6.45 2.05 -13.93
C THR A 121 5.03 1.72 -14.36
N CYS A 122 4.12 2.65 -14.13
CA CYS A 122 2.79 2.70 -14.73
C CYS A 122 2.54 4.14 -15.15
N LYS A 123 2.80 4.46 -16.42
CA LYS A 123 2.65 5.82 -16.93
C LYS A 123 1.18 6.19 -17.18
N GLY A 124 0.32 5.18 -17.21
CA GLY A 124 -1.12 5.36 -17.36
C GLY A 124 -1.49 6.13 -18.62
N ARG A 125 -2.31 7.14 -18.46
CA ARG A 125 -2.61 8.10 -19.52
C ARG A 125 -1.57 9.22 -19.50
N GLY A 126 -0.51 9.08 -20.28
CA GLY A 126 0.52 10.12 -20.37
C GLY A 126 -0.09 11.50 -20.67
N ILE A 127 0.49 12.55 -20.09
CA ILE A 127 0.18 13.93 -20.43
C ILE A 127 0.58 14.09 -21.91
N GLN A 128 -0.42 14.18 -22.78
CA GLN A 128 -0.19 14.35 -24.21
C GLN A 128 -0.24 15.83 -24.57
N ASN A 129 0.71 16.25 -25.38
CA ASN A 129 0.62 17.56 -26.00
C ASN A 129 -0.65 17.60 -26.89
N PRO A 130 -1.64 18.47 -26.60
CA PRO A 130 -2.88 18.54 -27.35
C PRO A 130 -2.69 18.95 -28.82
N PHE A 131 -1.51 19.48 -29.18
CA PHE A 131 -1.15 19.90 -30.53
C PHE A 131 -0.51 18.78 -31.37
N HIS A 132 -0.23 17.60 -30.77
CA HIS A 132 0.27 16.44 -31.52
C HIS A 132 -0.81 15.36 -31.63
N ASN A 133 -1.18 15.02 -32.86
CA ASN A 133 -2.16 13.98 -33.20
C ASN A 133 -1.56 12.55 -33.01
N SER A 134 -0.96 12.25 -31.89
CA SER A 134 -0.51 10.89 -31.60
C SER A 134 -1.69 10.05 -31.13
N LYS A 135 -1.97 8.92 -31.79
CA LYS A 135 -2.95 7.95 -31.29
C LYS A 135 -2.58 7.57 -29.86
N ARG A 136 -3.49 7.84 -28.93
CA ARG A 136 -3.32 7.52 -27.50
C ARG A 136 -3.06 6.03 -27.36
N LYS A 137 -1.81 5.64 -27.17
CA LYS A 137 -1.46 4.28 -26.80
C LYS A 137 -1.48 4.20 -25.27
N LYS A 138 -2.24 3.27 -24.72
CA LYS A 138 -2.21 2.99 -23.29
C LYS A 138 -0.81 2.48 -22.93
N ASP A 139 -0.19 3.07 -21.91
CA ASP A 139 1.08 2.58 -21.39
C ASP A 139 0.76 1.73 -20.15
N TYR A 140 1.04 0.45 -20.24
CA TYR A 140 0.77 -0.53 -19.22
C TYR A 140 1.88 -0.55 -18.16
N ILE A 141 1.62 -1.27 -17.06
CA ILE A 141 2.63 -1.56 -16.05
C ILE A 141 3.82 -2.26 -16.70
N ARG A 142 5.02 -1.76 -16.42
CA ARG A 142 6.29 -2.37 -16.82
C ARG A 142 7.15 -2.58 -15.59
N MET A 143 7.77 -3.75 -15.49
CA MET A 143 8.54 -4.14 -14.31
C MET A 143 9.83 -4.88 -14.70
N ASP A 144 10.96 -4.44 -14.16
CA ASP A 144 12.15 -5.29 -14.02
C ASP A 144 12.01 -6.12 -12.73
N GLY A 145 11.49 -7.33 -12.87
CA GLY A 145 11.23 -8.20 -11.73
C GLY A 145 12.47 -8.56 -10.92
N GLN A 146 13.67 -8.62 -11.56
CA GLN A 146 14.91 -8.90 -10.85
C GLN A 146 15.35 -7.70 -9.99
N ALA A 147 15.26 -6.49 -10.53
CA ALA A 147 15.59 -5.28 -9.79
C ALA A 147 14.63 -5.07 -8.61
N VAL A 148 13.32 -5.24 -8.83
CA VAL A 148 12.30 -5.18 -7.77
C VAL A 148 12.55 -6.23 -6.70
N PHE A 149 12.88 -7.48 -7.08
CA PHE A 149 13.22 -8.53 -6.12
C PHE A 149 14.44 -8.15 -5.27
N ARG A 150 15.54 -7.71 -5.89
CA ARG A 150 16.74 -7.27 -5.16
C ARG A 150 16.46 -6.13 -4.19
N PHE A 151 15.66 -5.16 -4.63
CA PHE A 151 15.22 -4.04 -3.79
C PHE A 151 14.43 -4.56 -2.57
N ALA A 152 13.38 -5.35 -2.77
CA ALA A 152 12.52 -5.84 -1.71
C ALA A 152 13.29 -6.63 -0.65
N VAL A 153 14.08 -7.62 -1.05
CA VAL A 153 14.84 -8.46 -0.11
C VAL A 153 15.97 -7.71 0.61
N THR A 154 16.34 -6.53 0.14
CA THR A 154 17.37 -5.69 0.78
C THR A 154 16.73 -4.65 1.70
N MET A 155 15.73 -3.94 1.23
CA MET A 155 15.14 -2.80 1.94
C MET A 155 14.19 -3.23 3.06
N VAL A 156 13.40 -4.29 2.86
CA VAL A 156 12.45 -4.73 3.89
C VAL A 156 13.16 -5.15 5.18
N PRO A 157 14.20 -6.03 5.17
CA PRO A 157 14.94 -6.34 6.39
C PRO A 157 15.62 -5.12 7.03
N ARG A 158 16.04 -4.14 6.22
CA ARG A 158 16.61 -2.89 6.73
C ARG A 158 15.56 -2.08 7.48
N CYS A 159 14.37 -1.90 6.91
CA CYS A 159 13.26 -1.20 7.56
C CYS A 159 12.83 -1.89 8.87
N VAL A 160 12.71 -3.23 8.86
CA VAL A 160 12.39 -4.00 10.07
C VAL A 160 13.44 -3.76 11.15
N LYS A 161 14.73 -3.86 10.84
CA LYS A 161 15.80 -3.61 11.80
C LYS A 161 15.79 -2.17 12.33
N GLN A 162 15.45 -1.20 11.49
CA GLN A 162 15.34 0.19 11.94
C GLN A 162 14.20 0.38 12.92
N ILE A 163 13.04 -0.25 12.66
CA ILE A 163 11.89 -0.14 13.56
C ILE A 163 12.15 -0.84 14.89
N LEU A 164 12.71 -2.05 14.87
CA LEU A 164 13.08 -2.79 16.08
C LEU A 164 14.07 -1.99 16.95
N LYS A 165 15.08 -1.39 16.31
CA LYS A 165 16.02 -0.50 17.02
C LYS A 165 15.34 0.72 17.62
N LYS A 166 14.39 1.33 16.87
CA LYS A 166 13.67 2.54 17.32
C LYS A 166 12.74 2.25 18.50
N THR A 167 12.20 1.04 18.57
CA THR A 167 11.26 0.61 19.62
C THR A 167 11.93 -0.21 20.74
N GLU A 168 13.25 -0.44 20.64
CA GLU A 168 14.02 -1.28 21.58
C GLU A 168 13.39 -2.67 21.76
N THR A 169 12.80 -3.21 20.68
CA THR A 169 12.10 -4.49 20.65
C THR A 169 12.98 -5.57 20.06
N ASP A 170 13.02 -6.75 20.68
CA ASP A 170 13.69 -7.90 20.08
C ASP A 170 12.84 -8.50 18.94
N VAL A 171 13.51 -9.05 17.93
CA VAL A 171 12.84 -9.69 16.81
C VAL A 171 12.03 -10.92 17.24
N ASP A 172 12.45 -11.58 18.31
CA ASP A 172 11.77 -12.76 18.86
C ASP A 172 10.44 -12.40 19.52
N ASP A 173 10.28 -11.17 20.01
CA ASP A 173 9.04 -10.66 20.60
C ASP A 173 7.97 -10.33 19.55
N ILE A 174 8.35 -10.29 18.27
CA ILE A 174 7.40 -10.04 17.18
C ILE A 174 6.58 -11.28 16.91
N LYS A 175 5.28 -11.14 17.07
CA LYS A 175 4.33 -12.24 16.82
C LYS A 175 4.13 -12.50 15.33
N PHE A 176 3.95 -11.44 14.54
CA PHE A 176 3.71 -11.55 13.09
C PHE A 176 4.38 -10.41 12.29
N PHE A 177 4.86 -10.76 11.11
CA PHE A 177 5.30 -9.84 10.07
C PHE A 177 4.24 -9.84 8.95
N VAL A 178 3.51 -8.73 8.82
CA VAL A 178 2.54 -8.53 7.73
C VAL A 178 3.23 -7.74 6.62
N LEU A 179 3.94 -8.44 5.75
CA LEU A 179 4.71 -7.87 4.67
C LEU A 179 3.86 -7.79 3.38
N HIS A 180 4.30 -6.97 2.41
CA HIS A 180 3.70 -7.00 1.08
C HIS A 180 3.89 -8.37 0.43
N GLN A 181 2.79 -9.01 0.00
CA GLN A 181 2.77 -10.40 -0.43
C GLN A 181 2.88 -10.55 -1.95
N ALA A 182 3.86 -9.89 -2.56
CA ALA A 182 4.08 -9.95 -4.00
C ALA A 182 4.54 -11.35 -4.47
N ASN A 183 5.35 -12.04 -3.67
CA ASN A 183 5.93 -13.33 -4.02
C ASN A 183 6.42 -14.05 -2.75
N VAL A 184 6.03 -15.32 -2.58
CA VAL A 184 6.43 -16.13 -1.42
C VAL A 184 7.95 -16.24 -1.27
N ARG A 185 8.70 -16.32 -2.37
CA ARG A 185 10.18 -16.39 -2.32
C ARG A 185 10.81 -15.13 -1.71
N ILE A 186 10.16 -13.97 -1.86
CA ILE A 186 10.59 -12.73 -1.20
C ILE A 186 10.40 -12.86 0.30
N LEU A 187 9.25 -13.36 0.75
CA LEU A 187 8.95 -13.57 2.17
C LEU A 187 9.93 -14.54 2.81
N GLU A 188 10.20 -15.69 2.17
CA GLU A 188 11.16 -16.70 2.64
C GLU A 188 12.57 -16.10 2.82
N LEU A 189 13.03 -15.32 1.83
CA LEU A 189 14.36 -14.71 1.89
C LEU A 189 14.44 -13.60 2.94
N ILE A 190 13.37 -12.84 3.14
CA ILE A 190 13.27 -11.83 4.20
C ILE A 190 13.31 -12.52 5.57
N ALA A 191 12.50 -13.55 5.80
CA ALA A 191 12.50 -14.33 7.04
C ALA A 191 13.90 -14.89 7.35
N LYS A 192 14.57 -15.49 6.36
CA LYS A 192 15.96 -15.96 6.49
C LYS A 192 16.94 -14.85 6.87
N ARG A 193 16.81 -13.64 6.27
CA ARG A 193 17.68 -12.50 6.57
C ARG A 193 17.42 -11.88 7.95
N LEU A 194 16.20 -11.97 8.43
CA LEU A 194 15.80 -11.56 9.77
C LEU A 194 16.10 -12.64 10.82
N LYS A 195 16.41 -13.88 10.38
CA LYS A 195 16.60 -15.07 11.22
C LYS A 195 15.35 -15.43 12.03
N VAL A 196 14.19 -15.27 11.42
CA VAL A 196 12.90 -15.63 12.01
C VAL A 196 12.26 -16.79 11.26
N ASP A 197 11.35 -17.50 11.93
CA ASP A 197 10.56 -18.54 11.28
C ASP A 197 9.65 -17.94 10.23
N ILE A 198 9.51 -18.60 9.08
CA ILE A 198 8.60 -18.20 8.01
C ILE A 198 7.14 -18.16 8.48
N ASP A 199 6.77 -18.99 9.45
CA ASP A 199 5.43 -19.04 10.03
C ASP A 199 5.04 -17.75 10.77
N LYS A 200 6.02 -16.92 11.15
CA LYS A 200 5.77 -15.55 11.63
C LYS A 200 5.40 -14.58 10.51
N SER A 201 5.64 -14.94 9.22
CA SER A 201 5.27 -14.09 8.09
C SER A 201 3.90 -14.47 7.57
N VAL A 202 2.97 -13.52 7.61
CA VAL A 202 1.63 -13.73 7.05
C VAL A 202 1.74 -13.91 5.54
N SER A 203 1.10 -14.96 5.01
CA SER A 203 1.04 -15.25 3.57
C SER A 203 -0.42 -15.48 3.14
N TYR A 204 -0.67 -15.50 1.83
CA TYR A 204 -2.00 -15.78 1.29
C TYR A 204 -2.59 -17.12 1.72
N THR A 205 -1.77 -18.06 2.18
CA THR A 205 -2.24 -19.34 2.72
C THR A 205 -3.07 -19.18 3.98
N HIS A 206 -2.96 -18.04 4.69
CA HIS A 206 -3.77 -17.72 5.86
C HIS A 206 -5.10 -17.03 5.50
N LEU A 207 -5.31 -16.68 4.23
CA LEU A 207 -6.55 -16.08 3.75
C LEU A 207 -7.48 -17.19 3.27
N THR A 208 -8.59 -17.39 3.96
CA THR A 208 -9.68 -18.20 3.45
C THR A 208 -10.53 -17.36 2.51
N LEU A 209 -10.52 -17.68 1.22
CA LEU A 209 -11.50 -17.13 0.29
C LEU A 209 -12.89 -17.64 0.66
N PRO A 210 -13.94 -16.78 0.65
CA PRO A 210 -15.28 -17.26 0.82
C PRO A 210 -15.55 -18.27 -0.30
N THR A 211 -15.79 -19.51 0.08
CA THR A 211 -16.29 -20.54 -0.84
C THR A 211 -17.76 -20.27 -1.07
N ASN A 212 -18.09 -19.87 -2.29
CA ASN A 212 -19.48 -19.80 -2.74
C ASN A 212 -20.03 -21.21 -2.90
#